data_d91ab7b2531bf2c9f18f342481f0c396
#
_entry.id   d91ab7b2531bf2c9f18f342481f0c396
#
_cell.length_a   1.000
_cell.length_b   1.000
_cell.length_c   1.000
_cell.angle_alpha   90.00
_cell.angle_beta   90.00
_cell.angle_gamma   90.00
#
_symmetry.space_group_name_H-M   'P 1'
#
loop_
_entity.id
_entity.type
_entity.pdbx_description
1 polymer ?
#
loop_
_entity_poly.entity_id
_entity_poly.type
_entity_poly.pdbx_seq_one_letter_code
_entity_poly.pdbx_strand_id
1 'polypeptide(L)'
;MELGDFDAERPRLIAIAIRILGSEADADDVLQEAWLRYARTDAVDDLPAWLTTVVTRLCLDQLRKRHSRSEVESKVTDDRAAVDPEADALLAAMTGDAMQVVLESLAPAERAAFVLHDVFGYPFEEVSAIMGRSGTAVRQLASRARRKVQGQPEPTSSPATRADNRRVVDAFLAAAHGGDLATLLSLLAPDVVMRADLVGQSMGTDPAYEGAEAVAARFNGSRGAMPVTIDGELGAAWIQAGSTKVAFVFHLDEGGLVHEVELIADPEVLGTMDIVRVGRKHVEQ
;
A
#
# COMPACT_ATOMS: atom_id res chain seq x y z
N MET A 1 -17.78 28.15 -6.13
CA MET A 1 -16.55 27.34 -6.32
C MET A 1 -15.56 28.30 -7.00
N GLU A 2 -14.54 28.75 -6.25
CA GLU A 2 -13.65 29.79 -6.75
C GLU A 2 -12.34 29.13 -7.25
N LEU A 3 -11.92 29.47 -8.47
CA LEU A 3 -10.63 29.12 -9.07
C LEU A 3 -9.46 29.42 -8.11
N GLY A 4 -9.59 30.47 -7.30
CA GLY A 4 -8.58 30.93 -6.35
C GLY A 4 -8.20 29.91 -5.25
N ASP A 5 -9.13 29.07 -4.84
CA ASP A 5 -8.87 28.12 -3.75
C ASP A 5 -7.94 26.97 -4.19
N PHE A 6 -8.12 26.45 -5.41
CA PHE A 6 -7.22 25.44 -5.98
C PHE A 6 -5.83 26.02 -6.28
N ASP A 7 -5.78 27.24 -6.84
CA ASP A 7 -4.52 27.90 -7.19
C ASP A 7 -3.67 28.18 -5.95
N ALA A 8 -4.28 28.46 -4.79
CA ALA A 8 -3.57 28.64 -3.53
C ALA A 8 -2.88 27.35 -3.06
N GLU A 9 -3.49 26.18 -3.29
CA GLU A 9 -2.94 24.87 -2.90
C GLU A 9 -1.95 24.30 -3.92
N ARG A 10 -1.99 24.77 -5.17
CA ARG A 10 -1.18 24.24 -6.27
C ARG A 10 0.32 24.12 -5.96
N PRO A 11 1.01 25.14 -5.37
CA PRO A 11 2.45 25.04 -5.10
C PRO A 11 2.80 23.89 -4.14
N ARG A 12 1.96 23.64 -3.15
CA ARG A 12 2.14 22.55 -2.19
C ARG A 12 1.89 21.20 -2.86
N LEU A 13 0.79 21.07 -3.60
CA LEU A 13 0.39 19.84 -4.27
C LEU A 13 1.38 19.40 -5.35
N ILE A 14 1.90 20.35 -6.16
CA ILE A 14 2.91 20.06 -7.18
C ILE A 14 4.20 19.55 -6.53
N ALA A 15 4.62 20.15 -5.41
CA ALA A 15 5.80 19.70 -4.67
C ALA A 15 5.64 18.27 -4.13
N ILE A 16 4.47 17.91 -3.61
CA ILE A 16 4.14 16.54 -3.19
C ILE A 16 4.21 15.60 -4.40
N ALA A 17 3.53 15.95 -5.50
CA ALA A 17 3.47 15.11 -6.69
C ALA A 17 4.85 14.86 -7.31
N ILE A 18 5.69 15.90 -7.44
CA ILE A 18 7.07 15.76 -7.95
C ILE A 18 7.87 14.80 -7.07
N ARG A 19 7.80 14.93 -5.73
CA ARG A 19 8.52 14.03 -4.81
C ARG A 19 8.07 12.58 -4.90
N ILE A 20 6.77 12.35 -5.15
CA ILE A 20 6.24 10.99 -5.30
C ILE A 20 6.56 10.43 -6.70
N LEU A 21 6.41 11.21 -7.78
CA LEU A 21 6.51 10.73 -9.16
C LEU A 21 7.92 10.79 -9.73
N GLY A 22 8.76 11.73 -9.29
CA GLY A 22 10.09 11.97 -9.84
C GLY A 22 10.08 12.77 -11.15
N SER A 23 8.95 13.34 -11.57
CA SER A 23 8.80 14.00 -12.86
C SER A 23 7.85 15.19 -12.74
N GLU A 24 8.30 16.38 -13.18
CA GLU A 24 7.46 17.59 -13.22
C GLU A 24 6.30 17.44 -14.20
N ALA A 25 6.55 16.87 -15.38
CA ALA A 25 5.52 16.66 -16.39
C ALA A 25 4.38 15.77 -15.88
N ASP A 26 4.74 14.67 -15.20
CA ASP A 26 3.73 13.78 -14.62
C ASP A 26 3.00 14.42 -13.44
N ALA A 27 3.68 15.25 -12.66
CA ALA A 27 3.07 15.98 -11.57
C ALA A 27 2.05 17.02 -12.10
N ASP A 28 2.35 17.71 -13.19
CA ASP A 28 1.39 18.62 -13.85
C ASP A 28 0.17 17.85 -14.38
N ASP A 29 0.36 16.69 -15.01
CA ASP A 29 -0.75 15.84 -15.47
C ASP A 29 -1.65 15.40 -14.30
N VAL A 30 -1.06 15.01 -13.17
CA VAL A 30 -1.81 14.66 -11.96
C VAL A 30 -2.59 15.85 -11.41
N LEU A 31 -1.99 17.03 -11.36
CA LEU A 31 -2.69 18.24 -10.90
C LEU A 31 -3.83 18.65 -11.84
N GLN A 32 -3.66 18.48 -13.13
CA GLN A 32 -4.73 18.72 -14.09
C GLN A 32 -5.92 17.76 -13.88
N GLU A 33 -5.65 16.47 -13.67
CA GLU A 33 -6.69 15.50 -13.35
C GLU A 33 -7.36 15.79 -11.99
N ALA A 34 -6.59 16.18 -10.98
CA ALA A 34 -7.13 16.59 -9.67
C ALA A 34 -8.05 17.81 -9.80
N TRP A 35 -7.66 18.79 -10.61
CA TRP A 35 -8.51 19.93 -10.96
C TRP A 35 -9.81 19.52 -11.64
N LEU A 36 -9.76 18.61 -12.61
CA LEU A 36 -10.96 18.11 -13.30
C LEU A 36 -11.92 17.37 -12.35
N ARG A 37 -11.38 16.67 -11.36
CA ARG A 37 -12.20 16.04 -10.30
C ARG A 37 -12.82 17.06 -9.38
N TYR A 38 -12.04 18.06 -8.93
CA TYR A 38 -12.54 19.16 -8.10
C TYR A 38 -13.68 19.91 -8.79
N ALA A 39 -13.52 20.24 -10.07
CA ALA A 39 -14.52 20.95 -10.86
C ALA A 39 -15.86 20.20 -11.01
N ARG A 40 -15.90 18.89 -10.73
CA ARG A 40 -17.10 18.04 -10.80
C ARG A 40 -17.67 17.69 -9.41
N THR A 41 -17.02 18.15 -8.35
CA THR A 41 -17.44 17.87 -6.97
C THR A 41 -18.30 19.02 -6.46
N ASP A 42 -19.48 18.72 -5.91
CA ASP A 42 -20.45 19.77 -5.51
C ASP A 42 -20.02 20.54 -4.27
N ALA A 43 -19.51 19.90 -3.24
CA ALA A 43 -19.01 20.50 -2.02
C ALA A 43 -17.90 19.68 -1.40
N VAL A 44 -16.88 20.36 -0.86
CA VAL A 44 -15.76 19.75 -0.14
C VAL A 44 -15.60 20.54 1.16
N ASP A 45 -15.75 19.87 2.31
CA ASP A 45 -15.67 20.50 3.62
C ASP A 45 -14.24 20.95 3.96
N ASP A 46 -13.24 20.14 3.59
CA ASP A 46 -11.81 20.40 3.78
C ASP A 46 -11.08 20.23 2.44
N LEU A 47 -10.98 21.32 1.69
CA LEU A 47 -10.37 21.30 0.35
C LEU A 47 -8.89 20.92 0.37
N PRO A 48 -8.01 21.43 1.26
CA PRO A 48 -6.62 21.03 1.34
C PRO A 48 -6.44 19.54 1.58
N ALA A 49 -7.17 18.94 2.52
CA ALA A 49 -7.11 17.52 2.84
C ALA A 49 -7.63 16.66 1.69
N TRP A 50 -8.74 17.07 1.08
CA TRP A 50 -9.33 16.37 -0.07
C TRP A 50 -8.37 16.37 -1.28
N LEU A 51 -7.82 17.54 -1.63
CA LEU A 51 -6.87 17.67 -2.74
C LEU A 51 -5.60 16.85 -2.49
N THR A 52 -5.06 16.85 -1.28
CA THR A 52 -3.91 16.03 -0.93
C THR A 52 -4.21 14.54 -1.13
N THR A 53 -5.40 14.09 -0.73
CA THR A 53 -5.86 12.71 -0.91
C THR A 53 -5.95 12.36 -2.39
N VAL A 54 -6.61 13.19 -3.19
CA VAL A 54 -6.78 12.98 -4.65
C VAL A 54 -5.43 12.93 -5.35
N VAL A 55 -4.56 13.90 -5.12
CA VAL A 55 -3.23 13.99 -5.75
C VAL A 55 -2.38 12.76 -5.37
N THR A 56 -2.35 12.40 -4.08
CA THR A 56 -1.58 11.23 -3.62
C THR A 56 -2.06 9.93 -4.28
N ARG A 57 -3.37 9.70 -4.34
CA ARG A 57 -3.95 8.51 -4.97
C ARG A 57 -3.67 8.46 -6.48
N LEU A 58 -3.77 9.59 -7.18
CA LEU A 58 -3.40 9.69 -8.59
C LEU A 58 -1.92 9.38 -8.82
N CYS A 59 -1.02 9.89 -7.98
CA CYS A 59 0.41 9.56 -8.05
C CYS A 59 0.66 8.07 -7.87
N LEU A 60 0.04 7.45 -6.86
CA LEU A 60 0.18 6.01 -6.60
C LEU A 60 -0.34 5.17 -7.77
N ASP A 61 -1.48 5.52 -8.35
CA ASP A 61 -2.04 4.85 -9.53
C ASP A 61 -1.10 4.96 -10.74
N GLN A 62 -0.51 6.13 -10.97
CA GLN A 62 0.43 6.34 -12.06
C GLN A 62 1.72 5.54 -11.89
N LEU A 63 2.29 5.50 -10.69
CA LEU A 63 3.48 4.68 -10.40
C LEU A 63 3.21 3.20 -10.63
N ARG A 64 2.05 2.70 -10.21
CA ARG A 64 1.67 1.30 -10.42
C ARG A 64 1.52 0.98 -11.91
N LYS A 65 0.88 1.85 -12.69
CA LYS A 65 0.76 1.67 -14.14
C LYS A 65 2.13 1.60 -14.83
N ARG A 66 3.12 2.39 -14.37
CA ARG A 66 4.50 2.33 -14.86
C ARG A 66 5.16 1.00 -14.52
N HIS A 67 5.05 0.58 -13.26
CA HIS A 67 5.63 -0.69 -12.80
C HIS A 67 5.06 -1.88 -13.59
N SER A 68 3.76 -1.94 -13.77
CA SER A 68 3.07 -2.98 -14.55
C SER A 68 3.48 -3.01 -16.03
N ARG A 69 3.72 -1.83 -16.66
CA ARG A 69 4.24 -1.75 -18.04
C ARG A 69 5.68 -2.24 -18.13
N SER A 70 6.54 -1.81 -17.20
CA SER A 70 7.95 -2.24 -17.16
C SER A 70 8.08 -3.76 -17.00
N GLU A 71 7.22 -4.42 -16.21
CA GLU A 71 7.20 -5.88 -16.09
C GLU A 71 6.77 -6.59 -17.38
N VAL A 72 5.83 -6.01 -18.13
CA VAL A 72 5.39 -6.56 -19.44
C VAL A 72 6.48 -6.38 -20.49
N GLU A 73 7.13 -5.22 -20.55
CA GLU A 73 8.23 -4.93 -21.47
C GLU A 73 9.49 -5.74 -21.14
N SER A 74 9.81 -5.95 -19.86
CA SER A 74 10.93 -6.78 -19.41
C SER A 74 10.79 -8.26 -19.78
N LYS A 75 9.57 -8.74 -20.03
CA LYS A 75 9.33 -10.11 -20.54
C LYS A 75 9.53 -10.24 -22.05
N VAL A 76 9.65 -9.12 -22.77
CA VAL A 76 9.74 -9.09 -24.24
C VAL A 76 11.15 -8.72 -24.73
N THR A 77 11.97 -8.06 -23.89
CA THR A 77 13.31 -7.60 -24.28
C THR A 77 14.34 -7.94 -23.21
N ASP A 78 15.20 -8.90 -23.54
CA ASP A 78 16.41 -9.28 -22.79
C ASP A 78 17.60 -8.38 -23.22
N ASP A 79 17.37 -7.09 -23.40
CA ASP A 79 18.41 -6.13 -23.77
C ASP A 79 18.22 -4.81 -23.01
N ARG A 80 18.58 -4.83 -21.73
CA ARG A 80 18.73 -3.61 -20.93
C ARG A 80 20.11 -3.05 -21.16
N ALA A 81 20.19 -1.95 -21.91
CA ALA A 81 21.30 -1.02 -21.75
C ALA A 81 21.36 -0.63 -20.27
N ALA A 82 22.43 -1.03 -19.61
CA ALA A 82 22.70 -0.62 -18.22
C ALA A 82 22.84 0.91 -18.23
N VAL A 83 21.87 1.60 -17.66
CA VAL A 83 22.02 3.01 -17.26
C VAL A 83 23.10 3.00 -16.18
N ASP A 84 24.17 3.73 -16.41
CA ASP A 84 25.28 3.82 -15.47
C ASP A 84 24.84 4.59 -14.23
N PRO A 85 24.66 3.92 -13.08
CA PRO A 85 24.13 4.58 -11.87
C PRO A 85 25.08 5.63 -11.29
N GLU A 86 26.37 5.62 -11.67
CA GLU A 86 27.36 6.61 -11.20
C GLU A 86 27.22 7.96 -11.92
N ALA A 87 26.85 7.96 -13.20
CA ALA A 87 26.66 9.20 -13.96
C ALA A 87 25.41 9.97 -13.50
N ASP A 88 24.30 9.25 -13.24
CA ASP A 88 23.06 9.84 -12.74
C ASP A 88 23.19 10.32 -11.27
N ALA A 89 23.90 9.57 -10.42
CA ALA A 89 24.15 9.98 -9.04
C ALA A 89 25.04 11.26 -8.94
N LEU A 90 25.99 11.43 -9.85
CA LEU A 90 26.85 12.62 -9.90
C LEU A 90 26.09 13.86 -10.37
N LEU A 91 25.19 13.72 -11.34
CA LEU A 91 24.31 14.79 -11.81
C LEU A 91 23.28 15.20 -10.77
N ALA A 92 22.70 14.22 -10.08
CA ALA A 92 21.74 14.40 -8.99
C ALA A 92 22.35 15.12 -7.77
N ALA A 93 23.60 14.83 -7.42
CA ALA A 93 24.31 15.52 -6.32
C ALA A 93 24.55 17.00 -6.60
N MET A 94 24.64 17.40 -7.88
CA MET A 94 24.86 18.80 -8.27
C MET A 94 23.56 19.63 -8.29
N THR A 95 22.36 19.03 -8.30
CA THR A 95 21.07 19.70 -8.47
C THR A 95 20.13 19.56 -7.26
N GLY A 96 20.55 18.92 -6.18
CA GLY A 96 19.66 18.61 -5.04
C GLY A 96 18.79 17.36 -5.25
N ASP A 97 18.99 16.63 -6.35
CA ASP A 97 18.19 15.48 -6.76
C ASP A 97 18.65 14.14 -6.13
N ALA A 98 19.73 14.14 -5.33
CA ALA A 98 20.18 12.93 -4.62
C ALA A 98 19.05 12.26 -3.80
N MET A 99 18.19 13.06 -3.19
CA MET A 99 17.01 12.55 -2.49
C MET A 99 16.01 11.88 -3.46
N GLN A 100 15.87 12.42 -4.68
CA GLN A 100 14.93 11.86 -5.67
C GLN A 100 15.38 10.47 -6.15
N VAL A 101 16.65 10.26 -6.40
CA VAL A 101 17.22 8.95 -6.77
C VAL A 101 16.95 7.91 -5.67
N VAL A 102 17.14 8.32 -4.40
CA VAL A 102 16.82 7.42 -3.27
C VAL A 102 15.33 7.14 -3.19
N LEU A 103 14.48 8.14 -3.38
CA LEU A 103 13.02 7.96 -3.39
C LEU A 103 12.56 7.01 -4.50
N GLU A 104 13.23 6.99 -5.64
CA GLU A 104 12.93 6.09 -6.76
C GLU A 104 13.17 4.62 -6.43
N SER A 105 14.07 4.33 -5.49
CA SER A 105 14.31 2.97 -5.00
C SER A 105 13.19 2.42 -4.09
N LEU A 106 12.30 3.30 -3.61
CA LEU A 106 11.20 2.92 -2.73
C LEU A 106 10.02 2.35 -3.51
N ALA A 107 9.32 1.37 -2.92
CA ALA A 107 8.02 0.96 -3.42
C ALA A 107 7.03 2.14 -3.40
N PRO A 108 6.05 2.22 -4.33
CA PRO A 108 5.15 3.35 -4.43
C PRO A 108 4.50 3.78 -3.11
N ALA A 109 3.97 2.84 -2.34
CA ALA A 109 3.33 3.12 -1.06
C ALA A 109 4.32 3.57 0.03
N GLU A 110 5.53 3.01 0.07
CA GLU A 110 6.61 3.46 0.96
C GLU A 110 7.02 4.90 0.66
N ARG A 111 7.15 5.23 -0.63
CA ARG A 111 7.49 6.56 -1.10
C ARG A 111 6.43 7.59 -0.69
N ALA A 112 5.15 7.29 -0.92
CA ALA A 112 4.06 8.18 -0.53
C ALA A 112 4.01 8.40 0.99
N ALA A 113 4.11 7.33 1.81
CA ALA A 113 4.13 7.45 3.26
C ALA A 113 5.31 8.29 3.76
N PHE A 114 6.51 8.08 3.21
CA PHE A 114 7.71 8.85 3.55
C PHE A 114 7.58 10.32 3.14
N VAL A 115 7.14 10.59 1.91
CA VAL A 115 7.00 11.96 1.40
C VAL A 115 5.99 12.72 2.25
N LEU A 116 4.81 12.17 2.49
CA LEU A 116 3.79 12.85 3.28
C LEU A 116 4.23 13.09 4.73
N HIS A 117 4.75 12.07 5.40
CA HIS A 117 5.10 12.18 6.82
C HIS A 117 6.46 12.83 7.06
N ASP A 118 7.54 12.31 6.44
CA ASP A 118 8.92 12.71 6.77
C ASP A 118 9.35 13.99 6.04
N VAL A 119 8.82 14.25 4.84
CA VAL A 119 9.18 15.45 4.07
C VAL A 119 8.20 16.59 4.32
N PHE A 120 6.89 16.31 4.31
CA PHE A 120 5.86 17.35 4.46
C PHE A 120 5.26 17.46 5.87
N GLY A 121 5.63 16.57 6.81
CA GLY A 121 5.26 16.66 8.22
C GLY A 121 3.81 16.31 8.57
N TYR A 122 3.09 15.62 7.67
CA TYR A 122 1.73 15.17 7.99
C TYR A 122 1.72 14.17 9.14
N PRO A 123 0.83 14.32 10.13
CA PRO A 123 0.64 13.30 11.17
C PRO A 123 0.26 11.95 10.57
N PHE A 124 0.65 10.84 11.21
CA PHE A 124 0.31 9.49 10.72
C PHE A 124 -1.19 9.26 10.57
N GLU A 125 -1.99 9.87 11.41
CA GLU A 125 -3.45 9.81 11.35
C GLU A 125 -3.99 10.42 10.06
N GLU A 126 -3.45 11.55 9.62
CA GLU A 126 -3.79 12.19 8.35
C GLU A 126 -3.27 11.38 7.15
N VAL A 127 -2.02 10.90 7.22
CA VAL A 127 -1.45 10.04 6.17
C VAL A 127 -2.27 8.75 6.01
N SER A 128 -2.77 8.21 7.12
CA SER A 128 -3.65 7.03 7.13
C SER A 128 -4.95 7.30 6.38
N ALA A 129 -5.59 8.44 6.65
CA ALA A 129 -6.81 8.85 5.95
C ALA A 129 -6.56 9.12 4.45
N ILE A 130 -5.45 9.81 4.10
CA ILE A 130 -5.05 10.11 2.72
C ILE A 130 -4.82 8.81 1.94
N MET A 131 -4.07 7.87 2.51
CA MET A 131 -3.70 6.62 1.84
C MET A 131 -4.79 5.54 1.95
N GLY A 132 -5.82 5.72 2.77
CA GLY A 132 -6.88 4.74 3.03
C GLY A 132 -6.35 3.46 3.70
N ARG A 133 -5.36 3.60 4.60
CA ARG A 133 -4.71 2.47 5.29
C ARG A 133 -4.73 2.69 6.79
N SER A 134 -4.53 1.63 7.58
CA SER A 134 -4.42 1.79 9.02
C SER A 134 -3.17 2.58 9.42
N GLY A 135 -3.22 3.18 10.61
CA GLY A 135 -2.07 3.86 11.19
C GLY A 135 -0.86 2.93 11.36
N THR A 136 -1.09 1.66 11.65
CA THR A 136 -0.06 0.62 11.77
C THR A 136 0.62 0.39 10.42
N ALA A 137 -0.15 0.19 9.36
CA ALA A 137 0.38 -0.01 8.00
C ALA A 137 1.20 1.19 7.54
N VAL A 138 0.71 2.42 7.74
CA VAL A 138 1.43 3.64 7.34
C VAL A 138 2.73 3.81 8.11
N ARG A 139 2.73 3.56 9.43
CA ARG A 139 3.97 3.58 10.23
C ARG A 139 4.99 2.57 9.76
N GLN A 140 4.56 1.36 9.38
CA GLN A 140 5.45 0.33 8.81
C GLN A 140 6.01 0.76 7.46
N LEU A 141 5.19 1.31 6.56
CA LEU A 141 5.62 1.83 5.27
C LEU A 141 6.69 2.92 5.43
N ALA A 142 6.42 3.93 6.27
CA ALA A 142 7.36 5.01 6.55
C ALA A 142 8.65 4.50 7.21
N SER A 143 8.56 3.53 8.13
CA SER A 143 9.73 2.92 8.77
C SER A 143 10.61 2.16 7.76
N ARG A 144 10.02 1.39 6.84
CA ARG A 144 10.77 0.72 5.75
C ARG A 144 11.43 1.75 4.83
N ALA A 145 10.68 2.77 4.43
CA ALA A 145 11.21 3.83 3.59
C ALA A 145 12.42 4.55 4.22
N ARG A 146 12.33 4.95 5.51
CA ARG A 146 13.45 5.60 6.22
C ARG A 146 14.71 4.76 6.22
N ARG A 147 14.59 3.45 6.46
CA ARG A 147 15.74 2.54 6.46
C ARG A 147 16.39 2.46 5.08
N LYS A 148 15.59 2.34 4.01
CA LYS A 148 16.11 2.33 2.64
C LYS A 148 16.80 3.66 2.31
N VAL A 149 16.20 4.79 2.67
CA VAL A 149 16.79 6.14 2.49
C VAL A 149 18.11 6.29 3.25
N GLN A 150 18.22 5.70 4.45
CA GLN A 150 19.44 5.75 5.27
C GLN A 150 20.49 4.72 4.83
N GLY A 151 20.26 3.95 3.78
CA GLY A 151 21.14 2.87 3.34
C GLY A 151 21.29 1.77 4.41
N GLN A 152 20.39 1.73 5.39
CA GLN A 152 20.40 0.68 6.38
C GLN A 152 19.84 -0.59 5.72
N PRO A 153 20.49 -1.75 5.92
CA PRO A 153 19.89 -3.00 5.49
C PRO A 153 18.50 -3.06 6.10
N GLU A 154 17.52 -3.49 5.28
CA GLU A 154 16.23 -3.85 5.89
C GLU A 154 16.56 -4.69 7.13
N PRO A 155 15.94 -4.43 8.30
CA PRO A 155 16.01 -5.43 9.32
C PRO A 155 15.62 -6.66 8.54
N THR A 156 16.56 -7.53 8.41
CA THR A 156 16.22 -8.84 8.00
C THR A 156 15.16 -9.30 9.00
N SER A 157 13.87 -9.04 8.68
CA SER A 157 12.98 -10.16 8.87
C SER A 157 13.77 -11.23 8.16
N SER A 158 14.52 -11.97 8.98
CA SER A 158 15.45 -12.97 8.47
C SER A 158 14.66 -13.73 7.42
N PRO A 159 15.28 -14.28 6.37
CA PRO A 159 14.54 -15.18 5.49
C PRO A 159 13.68 -16.16 6.30
N ALA A 160 14.10 -16.45 7.54
CA ALA A 160 13.34 -17.15 8.56
C ALA A 160 12.08 -16.38 9.01
N THR A 161 12.15 -15.08 9.39
CA THR A 161 10.98 -14.33 9.87
C THR A 161 9.93 -14.11 8.76
N ARG A 162 10.36 -13.83 7.51
CA ARG A 162 9.42 -13.78 6.37
C ARG A 162 8.83 -15.13 6.04
N ALA A 163 9.61 -16.22 6.19
CA ALA A 163 9.13 -17.57 6.01
C ALA A 163 8.17 -17.95 7.15
N ASP A 164 8.41 -17.49 8.36
CA ASP A 164 7.55 -17.73 9.52
C ASP A 164 6.24 -16.93 9.40
N ASN A 165 6.29 -15.64 9.04
CA ASN A 165 5.10 -14.83 8.77
C ASN A 165 4.27 -15.45 7.64
N ARG A 166 4.94 -15.93 6.58
CA ARG A 166 4.27 -16.63 5.49
C ARG A 166 3.56 -17.88 5.97
N ARG A 167 4.22 -18.70 6.81
CA ARG A 167 3.61 -19.91 7.37
C ARG A 167 2.38 -19.59 8.21
N VAL A 168 2.41 -18.51 8.99
CA VAL A 168 1.27 -18.07 9.79
C VAL A 168 0.08 -17.71 8.91
N VAL A 169 0.28 -16.89 7.88
CA VAL A 169 -0.81 -16.50 6.96
C VAL A 169 -1.32 -17.69 6.14
N ASP A 170 -0.42 -18.54 5.64
CA ASP A 170 -0.80 -19.76 4.90
C ASP A 170 -1.60 -20.71 5.82
N ALA A 171 -1.18 -20.90 7.08
CA ALA A 171 -1.89 -21.70 8.08
C ALA A 171 -3.26 -21.09 8.43
N PHE A 172 -3.31 -19.77 8.59
CA PHE A 172 -4.56 -19.04 8.83
C PHE A 172 -5.56 -19.26 7.70
N LEU A 173 -5.12 -19.09 6.45
CA LEU A 173 -6.00 -19.29 5.28
C LEU A 173 -6.44 -20.76 5.15
N ALA A 174 -5.55 -21.72 5.41
CA ALA A 174 -5.89 -23.12 5.40
C ALA A 174 -6.94 -23.48 6.47
N ALA A 175 -6.77 -22.96 7.68
CA ALA A 175 -7.72 -23.13 8.78
C ALA A 175 -9.07 -22.47 8.48
N ALA A 176 -9.05 -21.25 7.92
CA ALA A 176 -10.25 -20.53 7.50
C ALA A 176 -11.04 -21.31 6.43
N HIS A 177 -10.37 -21.82 5.41
CA HIS A 177 -10.98 -22.63 4.36
C HIS A 177 -11.51 -23.97 4.87
N GLY A 178 -10.79 -24.59 5.79
CA GLY A 178 -11.15 -25.88 6.40
C GLY A 178 -12.23 -25.79 7.45
N GLY A 179 -12.53 -24.60 7.97
CA GLY A 179 -13.44 -24.41 9.10
C GLY A 179 -12.83 -24.86 10.43
N ASP A 180 -11.50 -24.83 10.56
CA ASP A 180 -10.77 -25.18 11.76
C ASP A 180 -10.66 -23.99 12.71
N LEU A 181 -11.70 -23.78 13.50
CA LEU A 181 -11.81 -22.68 14.46
C LEU A 181 -10.68 -22.75 15.52
N ALA A 182 -10.28 -23.95 15.95
CA ALA A 182 -9.25 -24.10 16.98
C ALA A 182 -7.89 -23.61 16.48
N THR A 183 -7.52 -23.98 15.25
CA THR A 183 -6.30 -23.48 14.62
C THR A 183 -6.37 -21.97 14.39
N LEU A 184 -7.51 -21.41 13.91
CA LEU A 184 -7.67 -19.95 13.78
C LEU A 184 -7.41 -19.22 15.11
N LEU A 185 -8.03 -19.70 16.20
CA LEU A 185 -7.84 -19.10 17.53
C LEU A 185 -6.37 -19.15 18.00
N SER A 186 -5.64 -20.21 17.67
CA SER A 186 -4.24 -20.34 18.06
C SER A 186 -3.27 -19.41 17.31
N LEU A 187 -3.69 -18.88 16.15
CA LEU A 187 -2.89 -17.98 15.31
C LEU A 187 -3.19 -16.50 15.58
N LEU A 188 -4.24 -16.20 16.35
CA LEU A 188 -4.69 -14.84 16.65
C LEU A 188 -4.22 -14.41 18.03
N ALA A 189 -3.79 -13.15 18.16
CA ALA A 189 -3.58 -12.52 19.47
C ALA A 189 -4.93 -12.39 20.21
N PRO A 190 -4.94 -12.49 21.55
CA PRO A 190 -6.20 -12.41 22.31
C PRO A 190 -6.99 -11.11 22.08
N ASP A 191 -6.28 -10.01 21.83
CA ASP A 191 -6.79 -8.65 21.59
C ASP A 191 -6.77 -8.26 20.11
N VAL A 192 -6.71 -9.22 19.20
CA VAL A 192 -6.71 -8.98 17.76
C VAL A 192 -7.93 -8.14 17.33
N VAL A 193 -7.71 -7.23 16.41
CA VAL A 193 -8.77 -6.42 15.81
C VAL A 193 -8.79 -6.61 14.30
N MET A 194 -9.95 -6.89 13.73
CA MET A 194 -10.17 -6.80 12.29
C MET A 194 -10.97 -5.52 12.00
N ARG A 195 -10.50 -4.71 11.05
CA ARG A 195 -11.16 -3.46 10.63
C ARG A 195 -11.52 -3.52 9.15
N ALA A 196 -12.72 -3.04 8.81
CA ALA A 196 -13.17 -2.92 7.43
C ALA A 196 -13.27 -1.43 7.03
N ASP A 197 -12.86 -1.11 5.81
CA ASP A 197 -13.11 0.19 5.22
C ASP A 197 -14.61 0.42 4.94
N LEU A 198 -15.00 1.65 4.59
CA LEU A 198 -16.40 2.00 4.35
C LEU A 198 -17.04 1.17 3.22
N VAL A 199 -16.28 0.79 2.20
CA VAL A 199 -16.78 -0.05 1.10
C VAL A 199 -17.00 -1.48 1.59
N GLY A 200 -16.08 -2.05 2.36
CA GLY A 200 -16.24 -3.35 3.00
C GLY A 200 -17.45 -3.39 3.93
N GLN A 201 -17.69 -2.32 4.68
CA GLN A 201 -18.88 -2.16 5.51
C GLN A 201 -20.17 -2.16 4.66
N SER A 202 -20.18 -1.44 3.53
CA SER A 202 -21.32 -1.43 2.60
C SER A 202 -21.59 -2.80 1.97
N MET A 203 -20.59 -3.68 1.93
CA MET A 203 -20.71 -5.08 1.48
C MET A 203 -21.25 -6.02 2.58
N GLY A 204 -21.57 -5.49 3.75
CA GLY A 204 -22.17 -6.24 4.87
C GLY A 204 -21.17 -6.73 5.92
N THR A 205 -19.97 -6.18 5.96
CA THR A 205 -18.99 -6.44 7.03
C THR A 205 -19.15 -5.38 8.12
N ASP A 206 -19.11 -5.76 9.40
CA ASP A 206 -19.12 -4.78 10.50
C ASP A 206 -17.87 -3.90 10.44
N PRO A 207 -17.92 -2.66 10.98
CA PRO A 207 -16.77 -1.75 10.99
C PRO A 207 -15.53 -2.33 11.67
N ALA A 208 -15.73 -3.10 12.73
CA ALA A 208 -14.66 -3.80 13.43
C ALA A 208 -15.17 -5.09 14.09
N TYR A 209 -14.26 -6.07 14.23
CA TYR A 209 -14.40 -7.27 15.04
C TYR A 209 -13.27 -7.26 16.05
N GLU A 210 -13.58 -7.38 17.34
CA GLU A 210 -12.60 -7.30 18.43
C GLU A 210 -12.48 -8.63 19.15
N GLY A 211 -11.24 -9.07 19.38
CA GLY A 211 -10.90 -10.32 20.04
C GLY A 211 -10.87 -11.54 19.14
N ALA A 212 -10.07 -12.52 19.55
CA ALA A 212 -9.78 -13.71 18.75
C ALA A 212 -11.03 -14.50 18.34
N GLU A 213 -12.02 -14.61 19.23
CA GLU A 213 -13.25 -15.37 18.95
C GLU A 213 -14.08 -14.71 17.84
N ALA A 214 -14.26 -13.39 17.88
CA ALA A 214 -15.04 -12.64 16.89
C ALA A 214 -14.36 -12.68 15.50
N VAL A 215 -13.05 -12.46 15.47
CA VAL A 215 -12.26 -12.51 14.23
C VAL A 215 -12.23 -13.92 13.66
N ALA A 216 -11.96 -14.94 14.48
CA ALA A 216 -11.95 -16.34 14.04
C ALA A 216 -13.31 -16.77 13.47
N ALA A 217 -14.41 -16.41 14.16
CA ALA A 217 -15.77 -16.72 13.68
C ALA A 217 -16.06 -16.08 12.31
N ARG A 218 -15.57 -14.84 12.06
CA ARG A 218 -15.75 -14.15 10.78
C ARG A 218 -15.03 -14.84 9.62
N PHE A 219 -13.87 -15.45 9.87
CA PHE A 219 -13.10 -16.17 8.84
C PHE A 219 -13.48 -17.65 8.73
N ASN A 220 -14.13 -18.23 9.72
CA ASN A 220 -14.44 -19.65 9.77
C ASN A 220 -15.32 -20.09 8.58
N GLY A 221 -14.81 -21.01 7.76
CA GLY A 221 -15.48 -21.50 6.55
C GLY A 221 -15.38 -20.56 5.35
N SER A 222 -14.64 -19.47 5.42
CA SER A 222 -14.41 -18.52 4.31
C SER A 222 -13.52 -19.14 3.23
N ARG A 223 -14.03 -19.27 2.00
CA ARG A 223 -13.31 -19.92 0.88
C ARG A 223 -12.92 -18.99 -0.27
N GLY A 224 -13.22 -17.71 -0.17
CA GLY A 224 -13.05 -16.77 -1.28
C GLY A 224 -11.66 -16.15 -1.40
N ALA A 225 -10.91 -16.09 -0.32
CA ALA A 225 -9.61 -15.44 -0.27
C ALA A 225 -8.48 -16.40 -0.68
N MET A 226 -7.52 -15.90 -1.44
CA MET A 226 -6.30 -16.62 -1.84
C MET A 226 -5.05 -15.86 -1.36
N PRO A 227 -3.93 -16.55 -1.13
CA PRO A 227 -2.69 -15.90 -0.73
C PRO A 227 -2.13 -15.02 -1.86
N VAL A 228 -1.76 -13.80 -1.49
CA VAL A 228 -1.13 -12.80 -2.36
C VAL A 228 -0.01 -12.10 -1.61
N THR A 229 0.87 -11.39 -2.32
CA THR A 229 1.68 -10.34 -1.69
C THR A 229 1.00 -9.00 -1.93
N ILE A 230 0.99 -8.16 -0.91
CA ILE A 230 0.45 -6.80 -0.93
C ILE A 230 1.60 -5.88 -0.52
N ASP A 231 2.09 -5.06 -1.45
CA ASP A 231 3.27 -4.19 -1.23
C ASP A 231 4.49 -4.95 -0.70
N GLY A 232 4.70 -6.18 -1.20
CA GLY A 232 5.81 -7.05 -0.82
C GLY A 232 5.61 -7.88 0.46
N GLU A 233 4.55 -7.65 1.23
CA GLU A 233 4.19 -8.44 2.41
C GLU A 233 3.11 -9.48 2.08
N LEU A 234 3.09 -10.60 2.82
CA LEU A 234 2.08 -11.62 2.60
C LEU A 234 0.72 -11.17 3.15
N GLY A 235 -0.29 -11.37 2.34
CA GLY A 235 -1.68 -11.10 2.66
C GLY A 235 -2.61 -12.08 1.95
N ALA A 236 -3.88 -11.76 1.92
CA ALA A 236 -4.87 -12.51 1.16
C ALA A 236 -5.73 -11.57 0.32
N ALA A 237 -6.29 -12.07 -0.78
CA ALA A 237 -7.22 -11.31 -1.59
C ALA A 237 -8.37 -12.17 -2.10
N TRP A 238 -9.55 -11.56 -2.14
CA TRP A 238 -10.66 -12.09 -2.93
C TRP A 238 -10.61 -11.46 -4.32
N ILE A 239 -10.38 -12.33 -5.31
CA ILE A 239 -10.24 -11.92 -6.71
C ILE A 239 -11.38 -12.52 -7.51
N GLN A 240 -12.13 -11.67 -8.23
CA GLN A 240 -13.24 -12.08 -9.08
C GLN A 240 -13.05 -11.48 -10.48
N ALA A 241 -13.22 -12.32 -11.51
CA ALA A 241 -13.06 -11.92 -12.92
C ALA A 241 -11.73 -11.17 -13.20
N GLY A 242 -10.64 -11.57 -12.53
CA GLY A 242 -9.31 -10.96 -12.71
C GLY A 242 -9.08 -9.67 -11.93
N SER A 243 -10.10 -9.14 -11.23
CA SER A 243 -9.97 -7.93 -10.41
C SER A 243 -10.00 -8.27 -8.92
N THR A 244 -9.14 -7.66 -8.13
CA THR A 244 -9.21 -7.73 -6.67
C THR A 244 -10.44 -6.99 -6.19
N LYS A 245 -11.27 -7.65 -5.40
CA LYS A 245 -12.49 -7.10 -4.80
C LYS A 245 -12.28 -6.75 -3.33
N VAL A 246 -11.48 -7.54 -2.64
CA VAL A 246 -11.11 -7.32 -1.24
C VAL A 246 -9.67 -7.76 -1.05
N ALA A 247 -8.90 -6.96 -0.32
CA ALA A 247 -7.58 -7.31 0.19
C ALA A 247 -7.65 -7.45 1.71
N PHE A 248 -6.95 -8.45 2.25
CA PHE A 248 -6.76 -8.65 3.68
C PHE A 248 -5.27 -8.48 3.98
N VAL A 249 -4.94 -7.46 4.76
CA VAL A 249 -3.58 -7.20 5.23
C VAL A 249 -3.47 -7.72 6.66
N PHE A 250 -2.47 -8.56 6.92
CA PHE A 250 -2.23 -9.16 8.23
C PHE A 250 -1.04 -8.48 8.89
N HIS A 251 -1.22 -8.06 10.14
CA HIS A 251 -0.15 -7.53 10.98
C HIS A 251 0.13 -8.51 12.10
N LEU A 252 1.38 -8.97 12.18
CA LEU A 252 1.84 -9.91 13.19
C LEU A 252 2.62 -9.17 14.28
N ASP A 253 2.46 -9.63 15.52
CA ASP A 253 3.26 -9.16 16.65
C ASP A 253 4.66 -9.83 16.66
N GLU A 254 5.49 -9.47 17.65
CA GLU A 254 6.82 -10.05 17.82
C GLU A 254 6.79 -11.55 18.14
N GLY A 255 5.68 -12.05 18.67
CA GLY A 255 5.44 -13.47 18.95
C GLY A 255 4.97 -14.27 17.72
N GLY A 256 4.69 -13.61 16.60
CA GLY A 256 4.20 -14.23 15.37
C GLY A 256 2.69 -14.50 15.38
N LEU A 257 1.92 -13.91 16.29
CA LEU A 257 0.47 -13.95 16.29
C LEU A 257 -0.09 -12.78 15.46
N VAL A 258 -1.23 -13.00 14.81
CA VAL A 258 -1.96 -11.96 14.09
C VAL A 258 -2.63 -11.05 15.11
N HIS A 259 -2.21 -9.79 15.20
CA HIS A 259 -2.78 -8.80 16.13
C HIS A 259 -3.72 -7.79 15.44
N GLU A 260 -3.63 -7.63 14.12
CA GLU A 260 -4.56 -6.81 13.35
C GLU A 260 -4.77 -7.38 11.95
N VAL A 261 -6.01 -7.29 11.46
CA VAL A 261 -6.38 -7.61 10.07
C VAL A 261 -7.12 -6.41 9.48
N GLU A 262 -6.63 -5.90 8.35
CA GLU A 262 -7.33 -4.87 7.59
C GLU A 262 -8.09 -5.50 6.42
N LEU A 263 -9.38 -5.21 6.30
CA LEU A 263 -10.19 -5.52 5.13
C LEU A 263 -10.34 -4.26 4.30
N ILE A 264 -9.78 -4.27 3.10
CA ILE A 264 -9.78 -3.16 2.17
C ILE A 264 -10.57 -3.58 0.93
N ALA A 265 -11.68 -2.89 0.68
CA ALA A 265 -12.56 -3.12 -0.46
C ALA A 265 -12.72 -1.86 -1.34
N ASP A 266 -12.26 -0.70 -0.91
CA ASP A 266 -12.29 0.54 -1.68
C ASP A 266 -11.47 0.37 -2.98
N PRO A 267 -12.12 0.47 -4.18
CA PRO A 267 -11.43 0.27 -5.45
C PRO A 267 -10.29 1.27 -5.69
N GLU A 268 -10.42 2.51 -5.17
CA GLU A 268 -9.37 3.52 -5.31
C GLU A 268 -8.15 3.15 -4.47
N VAL A 269 -8.37 2.66 -3.25
CA VAL A 269 -7.28 2.18 -2.37
C VAL A 269 -6.67 0.91 -2.91
N LEU A 270 -7.47 -0.08 -3.29
CA LEU A 270 -6.99 -1.32 -3.94
C LEU A 270 -6.17 -1.00 -5.20
N GLY A 271 -6.60 0.03 -5.93
CA GLY A 271 -5.90 0.58 -7.06
C GLY A 271 -4.49 1.09 -6.77
N THR A 272 -4.15 1.46 -5.55
CA THR A 272 -2.82 1.94 -5.13
C THR A 272 -1.92 0.84 -4.57
N MET A 273 -2.43 -0.36 -4.36
CA MET A 273 -1.69 -1.50 -3.79
C MET A 273 -1.00 -2.33 -4.88
N ASP A 274 0.22 -2.74 -4.64
CA ASP A 274 0.91 -3.77 -5.44
C ASP A 274 0.47 -5.16 -4.96
N ILE A 275 -0.53 -5.74 -5.64
CA ILE A 275 -1.11 -7.04 -5.28
C ILE A 275 -0.67 -8.09 -6.30
N VAL A 276 0.24 -8.98 -5.89
CA VAL A 276 0.79 -10.04 -6.73
C VAL A 276 0.36 -11.41 -6.23
N ARG A 277 -0.14 -12.26 -7.12
CA ARG A 277 -0.53 -13.64 -6.78
C ARG A 277 0.70 -14.48 -6.44
N VAL A 278 0.65 -15.13 -5.29
CA VAL A 278 1.67 -16.12 -4.94
C VAL A 278 1.41 -17.39 -5.74
N GLY A 279 2.28 -17.68 -6.73
CA GLY A 279 2.20 -18.90 -7.51
C GLY A 279 2.33 -20.13 -6.60
N ARG A 280 1.44 -21.12 -6.73
CA ARG A 280 1.65 -22.44 -6.12
C ARG A 280 2.93 -23.02 -6.74
N LYS A 281 4.02 -23.12 -5.97
CA LYS A 281 5.09 -24.05 -6.33
C LYS A 281 4.46 -25.44 -6.31
N HIS A 282 4.43 -26.10 -7.45
CA HIS A 282 4.20 -27.55 -7.49
C HIS A 282 5.22 -28.19 -6.55
N VAL A 283 4.73 -28.76 -5.45
CA VAL A 283 5.49 -29.76 -4.68
C VAL A 283 5.42 -31.00 -5.57
N GLU A 284 6.46 -31.22 -6.36
CA GLU A 284 6.71 -32.53 -6.94
C GLU A 284 6.99 -33.50 -5.78
N GLN A 285 6.21 -34.56 -5.77
CA GLN A 285 6.37 -35.73 -4.89
C GLN A 285 7.66 -36.48 -5.23
#